data_f6f10034ce877196ed238ff47da8b283
#
_entry.id   f6f10034ce877196ed238ff47da8b283
#
_cell.length_a   1.000
_cell.length_b   1.000
_cell.length_c   1.000
_cell.angle_alpha   90.00
_cell.angle_beta   90.00
_cell.angle_gamma   90.00
#
_symmetry.space_group_name_H-M   'P 1'
#
loop_
_entity.id
_entity.type
_entity.pdbx_description
1 polymer ?
#
loop_
_entity_poly.entity_id
_entity_poly.type
_entity_poly.pdbx_seq_one_letter_code
_entity_poly.pdbx_strand_id
1 'polypeptide(L)'
;MAKFLNIEIDTAQLRVAEVDSRGQRIFRCFVIPVPLGAVDDGQIRDTKSLGNLLKTELTAHGIKTKKAFFVAGSSRIASREVRIPFVKKDRIQSIIQENATDYFPIDISNYVISYTIINIETSEQEGTGTVKQYHLMVY
;
A
#
# COMPACT_ATOMS: atom_id res chain seq x y z
N MET A 1 -7.83 -20.87 13.43
CA MET A 1 -8.20 -19.65 12.73
C MET A 1 -6.92 -18.97 12.28
N ALA A 2 -6.78 -18.68 10.99
CA ALA A 2 -5.59 -18.03 10.47
C ALA A 2 -5.51 -16.58 11.00
N LYS A 3 -4.29 -16.16 11.35
CA LYS A 3 -4.02 -14.82 11.86
C LYS A 3 -2.96 -14.15 11.00
N PHE A 4 -2.97 -12.82 11.00
CA PHE A 4 -1.91 -12.01 10.42
C PHE A 4 -1.68 -10.74 11.25
N LEU A 5 -0.58 -10.08 11.00
CA LEU A 5 -0.21 -8.82 11.62
C LEU A 5 -0.51 -7.68 10.66
N ASN A 6 -1.09 -6.62 11.15
CA ASN A 6 -1.06 -5.31 10.52
C ASN A 6 -0.04 -4.47 11.26
N ILE A 7 0.96 -3.96 10.53
CA ILE A 7 2.04 -3.16 11.08
C ILE A 7 2.08 -1.85 10.32
N GLU A 8 1.70 -0.78 11.00
CA GLU A 8 1.86 0.57 10.48
C GLU A 8 3.21 1.13 10.91
N ILE A 9 3.95 1.65 9.95
CA ILE A 9 5.28 2.23 10.16
C ILE A 9 5.16 3.74 10.05
N ASP A 10 5.47 4.42 11.14
CA ASP A 10 5.53 5.87 11.23
C ASP A 10 6.93 6.29 11.72
N THR A 11 7.30 7.53 11.55
CA THR A 11 8.61 8.08 11.96
C THR A 11 8.86 7.92 13.46
N ALA A 12 7.83 8.06 14.29
CA ALA A 12 7.94 8.02 15.74
C ALA A 12 7.60 6.65 16.34
N GLN A 13 6.78 5.85 15.68
CA GLN A 13 6.24 4.63 16.29
C GLN A 13 5.82 3.59 15.24
N LEU A 14 5.87 2.31 15.64
CA LEU A 14 5.18 1.23 14.96
C LEU A 14 3.87 0.95 15.69
N ARG A 15 2.79 0.78 14.96
CA ARG A 15 1.51 0.28 15.51
C ARG A 15 1.30 -1.13 15.01
N VAL A 16 1.14 -2.06 15.93
CA VAL A 16 1.03 -3.49 15.62
C VAL A 16 -0.33 -3.99 16.09
N ALA A 17 -1.03 -4.68 15.20
CA ALA A 17 -2.26 -5.39 15.53
C ALA A 17 -2.22 -6.83 15.00
N GLU A 18 -2.45 -7.81 15.88
CA GLU A 18 -2.69 -9.19 15.49
C GLU A 18 -4.21 -9.38 15.30
N VAL A 19 -4.61 -9.75 14.08
CA VAL A 19 -6.01 -9.85 13.68
C VAL A 19 -6.32 -11.22 13.08
N ASP A 20 -7.60 -11.58 13.02
CA ASP A 20 -8.05 -12.77 12.29
C ASP A 20 -7.98 -12.56 10.77
N SER A 21 -8.10 -13.65 10.00
CA SER A 21 -8.02 -13.62 8.54
C SER A 21 -9.12 -12.81 7.85
N ARG A 22 -10.17 -12.40 8.57
CA ARG A 22 -11.25 -11.55 8.08
C ARG A 22 -11.10 -10.09 8.50
N GLY A 23 -10.10 -9.77 9.35
CA GLY A 23 -9.92 -8.44 9.92
C GLY A 23 -11.02 -8.00 10.90
N GLN A 24 -11.86 -8.93 11.35
CA GLN A 24 -13.03 -8.62 12.20
C GLN A 24 -12.71 -8.69 13.70
N ARG A 25 -11.64 -9.40 14.07
CA ARG A 25 -11.26 -9.58 15.47
C ARG A 25 -9.79 -9.21 15.69
N ILE A 26 -9.57 -8.31 16.63
CA ILE A 26 -8.24 -7.95 17.11
C ILE A 26 -7.92 -8.82 18.33
N PHE A 27 -6.83 -9.56 18.28
CA PHE A 27 -6.35 -10.37 19.40
C PHE A 27 -5.41 -9.60 20.31
N ARG A 28 -4.55 -8.76 19.72
CA ARG A 28 -3.59 -7.90 20.41
C ARG A 28 -3.36 -6.64 19.60
N CYS A 29 -3.13 -5.54 20.28
CA CYS A 29 -2.63 -4.32 19.65
C CYS A 29 -1.71 -3.60 20.64
N PHE A 30 -0.63 -3.02 20.12
CA PHE A 30 0.35 -2.27 20.90
C PHE A 30 1.15 -1.33 20.00
N VAL A 31 1.86 -0.42 20.64
CA VAL A 31 2.68 0.59 19.98
C VAL A 31 4.12 0.40 20.43
N ILE A 32 5.05 0.53 19.50
CA ILE A 32 6.49 0.40 19.74
C ILE A 32 7.13 1.73 19.36
N PRO A 33 7.84 2.42 20.23
CA PRO A 33 8.62 3.61 19.87
C PRO A 33 9.70 3.24 18.86
N VAL A 34 9.83 4.02 17.78
CA VAL A 34 10.87 3.84 16.77
C VAL A 34 12.14 4.56 17.23
N PRO A 35 13.34 3.95 17.12
CA PRO A 35 14.58 4.64 17.38
C PRO A 35 14.73 5.87 16.49
N LEU A 36 15.26 6.96 17.06
CA LEU A 36 15.44 8.22 16.35
C LEU A 36 16.25 8.01 15.05
N GLY A 37 15.72 8.48 13.95
CA GLY A 37 16.36 8.38 12.63
C GLY A 37 16.22 7.02 11.94
N ALA A 38 15.59 6.02 12.57
CA ALA A 38 15.41 4.70 11.93
C ALA A 38 14.34 4.70 10.83
N VAL A 39 13.38 5.62 10.91
CA VAL A 39 12.36 5.87 9.89
C VAL A 39 12.26 7.37 9.63
N ASP A 40 12.22 7.74 8.36
CA ASP A 40 12.11 9.12 7.92
C ASP A 40 11.09 9.21 6.77
N ASP A 41 9.96 9.88 7.01
CA ASP A 41 8.87 10.04 6.04
C ASP A 41 8.48 8.70 5.35
N GLY A 42 8.20 7.66 6.15
CA GLY A 42 7.84 6.33 5.67
C GLY A 42 9.00 5.52 5.08
N GLN A 43 10.18 6.10 4.93
CA GLN A 43 11.37 5.41 4.45
C GLN A 43 12.15 4.83 5.62
N ILE A 44 12.35 3.51 5.60
CA ILE A 44 13.16 2.82 6.62
C ILE A 44 14.63 3.08 6.32
N ARG A 45 15.31 3.79 7.23
CA ARG A 45 16.75 4.12 7.14
C ARG A 45 17.62 3.06 7.80
N ASP A 46 17.15 2.48 8.91
CA ASP A 46 17.87 1.42 9.64
C ASP A 46 16.99 0.18 9.77
N THR A 47 17.02 -0.64 8.73
CA THR A 47 16.25 -1.91 8.66
C THR A 47 16.68 -2.91 9.73
N LYS A 48 17.96 -2.91 10.11
CA LYS A 48 18.49 -3.86 11.10
C LYS A 48 17.97 -3.56 12.50
N SER A 49 18.10 -2.30 12.93
CA SER A 49 17.60 -1.89 14.25
C SER A 49 16.09 -2.05 14.34
N LEU A 50 15.35 -1.62 13.30
CA LEU A 50 13.90 -1.72 13.29
C LEU A 50 13.42 -3.19 13.30
N GLY A 51 14.08 -4.05 12.51
CA GLY A 51 13.77 -5.48 12.46
C GLY A 51 14.04 -6.19 13.78
N ASN A 52 15.16 -5.87 14.46
CA ASN A 52 15.48 -6.42 15.78
C ASN A 52 14.49 -5.95 16.85
N LEU A 53 14.15 -4.66 16.84
CA LEU A 53 13.15 -4.08 17.74
C LEU A 53 11.79 -4.80 17.56
N LEU A 54 11.31 -4.88 16.33
CA LEU A 54 10.04 -5.55 16.04
C LEU A 54 10.05 -7.02 16.49
N LYS A 55 11.13 -7.75 16.21
CA LYS A 55 11.27 -9.15 16.63
C LYS A 55 11.23 -9.31 18.14
N THR A 56 11.93 -8.43 18.89
CA THR A 56 11.95 -8.43 20.36
C THR A 56 10.55 -8.19 20.90
N GLU A 57 9.87 -7.17 20.42
CA GLU A 57 8.52 -6.80 20.87
C GLU A 57 7.47 -7.87 20.53
N LEU A 58 7.50 -8.42 19.31
CA LEU A 58 6.61 -9.53 18.96
C LEU A 58 6.81 -10.74 19.89
N THR A 59 8.06 -11.04 20.25
CA THR A 59 8.38 -12.14 21.18
C THR A 59 7.88 -11.82 22.58
N ALA A 60 8.12 -10.62 23.09
CA ALA A 60 7.66 -10.17 24.41
C ALA A 60 6.13 -10.23 24.54
N HIS A 61 5.42 -9.89 23.46
CA HIS A 61 3.96 -9.99 23.40
C HIS A 61 3.44 -11.41 23.07
N GLY A 62 4.31 -12.42 22.98
CA GLY A 62 3.93 -13.81 22.73
C GLY A 62 3.30 -14.06 21.35
N ILE A 63 3.66 -13.23 20.36
CA ILE A 63 3.16 -13.32 18.99
C ILE A 63 3.99 -14.34 18.21
N LYS A 64 3.34 -15.35 17.65
CA LYS A 64 3.92 -16.39 16.81
C LYS A 64 3.52 -16.26 15.33
N THR A 65 2.64 -15.33 15.02
CA THR A 65 2.13 -15.08 13.67
C THR A 65 3.27 -14.58 12.77
N LYS A 66 3.43 -15.23 11.60
CA LYS A 66 4.52 -14.92 10.65
C LYS A 66 4.07 -14.16 9.41
N LYS A 67 2.75 -14.07 9.17
CA LYS A 67 2.20 -13.30 8.05
C LYS A 67 1.95 -11.88 8.50
N ALA A 68 2.47 -10.91 7.77
CA ALA A 68 2.30 -9.50 8.07
C ALA A 68 1.97 -8.69 6.82
N PHE A 69 1.13 -7.68 7.02
CA PHE A 69 0.92 -6.59 6.10
C PHE A 69 1.53 -5.33 6.71
N PHE A 70 2.29 -4.61 5.89
CA PHE A 70 2.92 -3.36 6.28
C PHE A 70 2.20 -2.19 5.62
N VAL A 71 1.98 -1.14 6.38
CA VAL A 71 1.47 0.14 5.91
C VAL A 71 2.47 1.21 6.28
N ALA A 72 2.90 1.98 5.31
CA ALA A 72 3.75 3.15 5.53
C ALA A 72 3.13 4.35 4.81
N GLY A 73 3.03 5.47 5.50
CA GLY A 73 2.64 6.74 4.92
C GLY A 73 3.88 7.57 4.62
N SER A 74 3.89 8.30 3.50
CA SER A 74 4.97 9.20 3.14
C SER A 74 4.41 10.40 2.38
N SER A 75 5.00 11.57 2.58
CA SER A 75 4.70 12.76 1.78
C SER A 75 5.13 12.62 0.32
N ARG A 76 5.94 11.59 0.01
CA ARG A 76 6.41 11.25 -1.34
C ARG A 76 5.45 10.36 -2.12
N ILE A 77 4.36 9.91 -1.51
CA ILE A 77 3.33 9.13 -2.22
C ILE A 77 2.41 10.12 -2.93
N ALA A 78 2.49 10.12 -4.25
CA ALA A 78 1.54 10.84 -5.09
C ALA A 78 0.44 9.87 -5.54
N SER A 79 -0.81 10.32 -5.56
CA SER A 79 -1.92 9.53 -6.05
C SER A 79 -2.77 10.32 -7.03
N ARG A 80 -3.32 9.65 -8.04
CA ARG A 80 -4.21 10.27 -9.02
C ARG A 80 -5.27 9.28 -9.49
N GLU A 81 -6.50 9.76 -9.57
CA GLU A 81 -7.57 9.03 -10.25
C GLU A 81 -7.41 9.15 -11.77
N VAL A 82 -7.43 8.02 -12.45
CA VAL A 82 -7.33 7.96 -13.91
C VAL A 82 -8.38 7.02 -14.49
N ARG A 83 -8.74 7.26 -15.72
CA ARG A 83 -9.62 6.40 -16.51
C ARG A 83 -8.85 5.85 -17.70
N ILE A 84 -8.91 4.53 -17.88
CA ILE A 84 -8.32 3.86 -19.01
C ILE A 84 -9.36 2.99 -19.72
N PRO A 85 -9.22 2.75 -21.03
CA PRO A 85 -10.09 1.83 -21.74
C PRO A 85 -10.17 0.46 -21.06
N PHE A 86 -11.31 -0.21 -21.19
CA PHE A 86 -11.47 -1.56 -20.67
C PHE A 86 -10.62 -2.55 -21.47
N VAL A 87 -9.61 -3.09 -20.84
CA VAL A 87 -8.61 -4.01 -21.40
C VAL A 87 -8.49 -5.27 -20.53
N LYS A 88 -7.72 -6.25 -20.97
CA LYS A 88 -7.36 -7.39 -20.12
C LYS A 88 -6.56 -6.90 -18.91
N LYS A 89 -6.80 -7.49 -17.73
CA LYS A 89 -6.19 -7.05 -16.47
C LYS A 89 -4.66 -7.06 -16.48
N ASP A 90 -4.07 -7.99 -17.21
CA ASP A 90 -2.61 -8.10 -17.38
C ASP A 90 -1.99 -6.91 -18.15
N ARG A 91 -2.81 -6.17 -18.91
CA ARG A 91 -2.39 -4.99 -19.68
C ARG A 91 -2.47 -3.68 -18.90
N ILE A 92 -3.19 -3.65 -17.78
CA ILE A 92 -3.42 -2.41 -17.03
C ILE A 92 -2.08 -1.80 -16.57
N GLN A 93 -1.19 -2.62 -15.99
CA GLN A 93 0.10 -2.14 -15.49
C GLN A 93 0.97 -1.52 -16.59
N SER A 94 1.03 -2.12 -17.77
CA SER A 94 1.81 -1.58 -18.89
C SER A 94 1.23 -0.25 -19.40
N ILE A 95 -0.09 -0.14 -19.52
CA ILE A 95 -0.75 1.11 -19.94
C ILE A 95 -0.46 2.23 -18.93
N ILE A 96 -0.52 1.94 -17.63
CA ILE A 96 -0.23 2.93 -16.59
C ILE A 96 1.24 3.38 -16.67
N GLN A 97 2.17 2.46 -16.86
CA GLN A 97 3.60 2.77 -16.98
C GLN A 97 3.92 3.59 -18.24
N GLU A 98 3.32 3.26 -19.37
CA GLU A 98 3.49 3.98 -20.64
C GLU A 98 2.99 5.44 -20.57
N ASN A 99 1.95 5.70 -19.76
CA ASN A 99 1.35 7.04 -19.62
C ASN A 99 1.70 7.71 -18.27
N ALA A 100 2.65 7.18 -17.54
CA ALA A 100 2.95 7.64 -16.17
C ALA A 100 3.36 9.10 -16.10
N THR A 101 4.09 9.63 -17.09
CA THR A 101 4.49 11.04 -17.18
C THR A 101 3.31 11.98 -17.41
N ASP A 102 2.23 11.50 -18.02
CA ASP A 102 1.00 12.27 -18.20
C ASP A 102 0.21 12.37 -16.89
N TYR A 103 0.29 11.33 -16.08
CA TYR A 103 -0.37 11.29 -14.77
C TYR A 103 0.41 12.05 -13.70
N PHE A 104 1.73 11.96 -13.73
CA PHE A 104 2.63 12.57 -12.75
C PHE A 104 3.72 13.38 -13.47
N PRO A 105 3.64 14.72 -13.41
CA PRO A 105 4.64 15.60 -14.05
C PRO A 105 5.94 15.67 -13.23
N ILE A 106 6.51 14.53 -12.92
CA ILE A 106 7.75 14.33 -12.15
C ILE A 106 8.63 13.30 -12.86
N ASP A 107 9.91 13.26 -12.52
CA ASP A 107 10.79 12.17 -12.94
C ASP A 107 10.42 10.88 -12.20
N ILE A 108 9.78 9.96 -12.92
CA ILE A 108 9.28 8.68 -12.40
C ILE A 108 10.35 7.60 -12.28
N SER A 109 11.59 7.84 -12.73
CA SER A 109 12.65 6.83 -12.77
C SER A 109 13.00 6.24 -11.39
N ASN A 110 12.76 7.00 -10.32
CA ASN A 110 13.00 6.61 -8.94
C ASN A 110 11.75 6.20 -8.17
N TYR A 111 10.61 6.03 -8.86
CA TYR A 111 9.34 5.70 -8.25
C TYR A 111 8.84 4.32 -8.67
N VAL A 112 8.12 3.68 -7.77
CA VAL A 112 7.36 2.47 -8.07
C VAL A 112 5.92 2.89 -8.34
N ILE A 113 5.39 2.50 -9.49
CA ILE A 113 4.02 2.82 -9.87
C ILE A 113 3.14 1.60 -9.62
N SER A 114 2.06 1.79 -8.90
CA SER A 114 1.05 0.78 -8.61
C SER A 114 -0.34 1.34 -8.83
N TYR A 115 -1.37 0.48 -8.81
CA TYR A 115 -2.74 0.91 -8.99
C TYR A 115 -3.73 0.07 -8.19
N THR A 116 -4.88 0.67 -7.93
CA THR A 116 -6.06 -0.03 -7.42
C THR A 116 -7.26 0.25 -8.32
N ILE A 117 -8.01 -0.78 -8.68
CA ILE A 117 -9.27 -0.62 -9.42
C ILE A 117 -10.33 -0.12 -8.45
N ILE A 118 -10.84 1.10 -8.69
CA ILE A 118 -11.95 1.66 -7.92
C ILE A 118 -13.25 1.03 -8.40
N ASN A 119 -13.52 1.12 -9.71
CA ASN A 119 -14.70 0.51 -10.33
C ASN A 119 -14.51 0.31 -11.84
N ILE A 120 -15.53 -0.25 -12.49
CA ILE A 120 -15.66 -0.31 -13.95
C ILE A 120 -16.86 0.56 -14.31
N GLU A 121 -16.61 1.61 -15.07
CA GLU A 121 -17.63 2.53 -15.54
C GLU A 121 -18.11 2.10 -16.93
N THR A 122 -19.40 2.29 -17.16
CA THR A 122 -20.04 2.05 -18.45
C THR A 122 -20.76 3.33 -18.83
N SER A 123 -20.42 3.90 -19.99
CA SER A 123 -21.07 5.10 -20.52
C SER A 123 -21.58 4.84 -21.92
N GLU A 124 -22.74 5.42 -22.23
CA GLU A 124 -23.24 5.46 -23.61
C GLU A 124 -22.63 6.68 -24.30
N GLN A 125 -21.95 6.46 -25.40
CA GLN A 125 -21.45 7.53 -26.26
C GLN A 125 -22.30 7.62 -27.51
N GLU A 126 -22.80 8.81 -27.83
CA GLU A 126 -23.55 9.06 -29.08
C GLU A 126 -22.71 8.62 -30.29
N GLY A 127 -23.25 7.69 -31.09
CA GLY A 127 -22.65 7.21 -32.30
C GLY A 127 -21.69 6.02 -32.19
N THR A 128 -21.22 5.64 -30.99
CA THR A 128 -20.25 4.53 -30.80
C THR A 128 -20.76 3.39 -29.90
N GLY A 129 -21.97 3.54 -29.31
CA GLY A 129 -22.52 2.53 -28.41
C GLY A 129 -21.98 2.58 -27.00
N THR A 130 -22.04 1.46 -26.31
CA THR A 130 -21.61 1.35 -24.90
C THR A 130 -20.10 1.25 -24.79
N VAL A 131 -19.45 2.21 -24.13
CA VAL A 131 -18.02 2.20 -23.83
C VAL A 131 -17.80 1.81 -22.38
N LYS A 132 -16.93 0.82 -22.16
CA LYS A 132 -16.46 0.44 -20.82
C LYS A 132 -15.07 1.00 -20.57
N GLN A 133 -14.82 1.41 -19.33
CA GLN A 133 -13.52 1.87 -18.88
C GLN A 133 -13.25 1.47 -17.43
N TYR A 134 -11.97 1.29 -17.10
CA TYR A 134 -11.55 1.19 -15.71
C TYR A 134 -11.40 2.58 -15.11
N HIS A 135 -11.93 2.76 -13.90
CA HIS A 135 -11.62 3.87 -13.02
C HIS A 135 -10.61 3.37 -11.99
N LEU A 136 -9.42 3.96 -11.97
CA LEU A 136 -8.28 3.52 -11.19
C LEU A 136 -7.80 4.64 -10.28
N MET A 137 -7.28 4.25 -9.11
CA MET A 137 -6.35 5.07 -8.33
C MET A 137 -4.94 4.61 -8.64
N VAL A 138 -4.10 5.49 -9.15
CA VAL A 138 -2.67 5.24 -9.42
C VAL A 138 -1.83 5.94 -8.37
N TYR A 139 -0.81 5.25 -7.89
CA TYR A 139 0.10 5.72 -6.83
C TYR A 139 1.52 5.78 -7.32
#